data_20bd013500f3a1de188307efe65f7ab6
#
_entry.id   20bd013500f3a1de188307efe65f7ab6
#
_cell.length_a   1.000
_cell.length_b   1.000
_cell.length_c   1.000
_cell.angle_alpha   90.00
_cell.angle_beta   90.00
_cell.angle_gamma   90.00
#
_symmetry.space_group_name_H-M   'P 1'
#
loop_
_entity.id
_entity.type
_entity.pdbx_description
1 polymer ?
#
loop_
_entity_poly.entity_id
_entity_poly.type
_entity_poly.pdbx_seq_one_letter_code
_entity_poly.pdbx_strand_id
1 'polypeptide(L)'
;MASFVDKLYGLDGGCVIRFGDPVDCFGNTVDEDGVSYDGRGRPVDPVGYVTGRGGKIGPDAGRDAEYTRELGEVICKSYLANTVILPTHIVAAAAFEELRNAVGHGDLFVWLRHKDEVAIPRAQLAASVERLLGKLREEAAAGRIHLGPNVAGKDGAGLIATALRAFSGYHTQEVLVPRGEDLVLRDTRLLFYYQNRLAAHGLAFDGLAKK
;
A
#
# COMPACT_ATOMS: atom_id res chain seq x y z
N MET A 1 -11.13 23.34 13.52
CA MET A 1 -10.52 22.16 14.19
C MET A 1 -11.57 21.18 14.69
N ALA A 2 -12.65 21.58 15.35
CA ALA A 2 -13.73 20.68 15.80
C ALA A 2 -14.31 19.81 14.67
N SER A 3 -14.59 20.38 13.50
CA SER A 3 -15.12 19.65 12.34
C SER A 3 -14.24 18.52 11.79
N PHE A 4 -12.92 18.57 11.98
CA PHE A 4 -12.00 17.49 11.56
C PHE A 4 -12.04 16.34 12.57
N VAL A 5 -12.06 16.66 13.85
CA VAL A 5 -12.13 15.68 14.95
C VAL A 5 -13.49 14.95 14.92
N ASP A 6 -14.60 15.69 14.71
CA ASP A 6 -15.94 15.10 14.58
C ASP A 6 -16.03 14.16 13.36
N LYS A 7 -15.41 14.53 12.23
CA LYS A 7 -15.30 13.66 11.05
C LYS A 7 -14.45 12.41 11.33
N LEU A 8 -13.37 12.53 12.09
CA LEU A 8 -12.51 11.40 12.48
C LEU A 8 -13.26 10.41 13.39
N TYR A 9 -14.05 10.90 14.33
CA TYR A 9 -14.87 10.05 15.21
C TYR A 9 -16.11 9.47 14.51
N GLY A 10 -16.64 10.17 13.50
CA GLY A 10 -17.75 9.67 12.67
C GLY A 10 -17.33 8.73 11.54
N LEU A 11 -16.01 8.60 11.29
CA LEU A 11 -15.50 7.64 10.34
C LEU A 11 -15.52 6.25 11.00
N ASP A 12 -16.30 5.36 10.43
CA ASP A 12 -16.27 3.89 10.69
C ASP A 12 -14.93 3.25 10.24
N GLY A 13 -13.90 4.08 10.07
CA GLY A 13 -12.57 3.78 9.56
C GLY A 13 -11.57 3.67 10.69
N GLY A 14 -11.35 2.46 11.18
CA GLY A 14 -10.25 2.20 12.11
C GLY A 14 -8.88 2.50 11.47
N CYS A 15 -7.97 3.06 12.25
CA CYS A 15 -6.56 3.08 11.89
C CYS A 15 -5.96 1.69 12.14
N VAL A 16 -5.36 1.10 11.12
CA VAL A 16 -4.65 -0.17 11.24
C VAL A 16 -3.16 0.13 11.35
N ILE A 17 -2.58 -0.19 12.49
CA ILE A 17 -1.13 -0.09 12.73
C ILE A 17 -0.59 -1.50 12.80
N ARG A 18 0.49 -1.77 12.06
CA ARG A 18 1.20 -3.03 12.07
C ARG A 18 2.67 -2.79 12.33
N PHE A 19 3.22 -3.54 13.27
CA PHE A 19 4.66 -3.58 13.53
C PHE A 19 5.25 -4.80 12.82
N GLY A 20 6.37 -4.60 12.12
CA GLY A 20 7.20 -5.68 11.61
C GLY A 20 8.14 -6.21 12.69
N ASP A 21 8.94 -7.23 12.33
CA ASP A 21 9.98 -7.74 13.21
C ASP A 21 11.01 -6.65 13.49
N PRO A 22 11.52 -6.55 14.73
CA PRO A 22 12.51 -5.55 15.08
C PRO A 22 13.83 -5.79 14.35
N VAL A 23 14.49 -4.70 13.96
CA VAL A 23 15.82 -4.75 13.35
C VAL A 23 16.74 -3.74 14.03
N ASP A 24 18.04 -4.04 14.10
CA ASP A 24 19.05 -3.09 14.55
C ASP A 24 19.40 -2.04 13.48
N CYS A 25 20.30 -1.12 13.80
CA CYS A 25 20.71 -0.05 12.88
C CYS A 25 21.54 -0.53 11.67
N PHE A 26 21.86 -1.81 11.57
CA PHE A 26 22.53 -2.45 10.45
C PHE A 26 21.62 -3.38 9.66
N GLY A 27 20.32 -3.49 10.05
CA GLY A 27 19.33 -4.32 9.40
C GLY A 27 19.34 -5.78 9.84
N ASN A 28 20.07 -6.13 10.90
CA ASN A 28 20.00 -7.45 11.50
C ASN A 28 18.68 -7.63 12.28
N THR A 29 18.12 -8.83 12.28
CA THR A 29 16.95 -9.14 13.11
C THR A 29 17.31 -9.13 14.58
N VAL A 30 16.42 -8.65 15.43
CA VAL A 30 16.63 -8.58 16.88
C VAL A 30 15.59 -9.43 17.59
N ASP A 31 16.00 -10.26 18.52
CA ASP A 31 15.07 -11.08 19.33
C ASP A 31 14.52 -10.32 20.55
N GLU A 32 13.70 -11.01 21.36
CA GLU A 32 13.06 -10.45 22.55
C GLU A 32 14.08 -10.07 23.65
N ASP A 33 15.26 -10.67 23.64
CA ASP A 33 16.37 -10.39 24.58
C ASP A 33 17.29 -9.27 24.08
N GLY A 34 17.02 -8.70 22.88
CA GLY A 34 17.81 -7.64 22.29
C GLY A 34 19.08 -8.11 21.60
N VAL A 35 19.20 -9.41 21.30
CA VAL A 35 20.34 -9.98 20.58
C VAL A 35 20.11 -9.82 19.06
N SER A 36 21.11 -9.27 18.37
CA SER A 36 21.11 -9.15 16.91
C SER A 36 21.58 -10.42 16.22
N TYR A 37 20.91 -10.79 15.10
CA TYR A 37 21.26 -11.96 14.29
C TYR A 37 21.47 -11.56 12.84
N ASP A 38 22.58 -12.00 12.23
CA ASP A 38 22.85 -11.78 10.82
C ASP A 38 21.88 -12.56 9.91
N GLY A 39 21.96 -12.30 8.59
CA GLY A 39 21.11 -12.97 7.59
C GLY A 39 21.28 -14.50 7.50
N ARG A 40 22.22 -15.09 8.27
CA ARG A 40 22.44 -16.53 8.41
C ARG A 40 21.97 -17.07 9.75
N GLY A 41 21.34 -16.22 10.58
CA GLY A 41 20.86 -16.57 11.90
C GLY A 41 21.94 -16.73 12.97
N ARG A 42 23.13 -16.14 12.78
CA ARG A 42 24.21 -16.16 13.78
C ARG A 42 24.14 -14.89 14.62
N PRO A 43 24.32 -15.00 15.96
CA PRO A 43 24.37 -13.83 16.81
C PRO A 43 25.55 -12.94 16.44
N VAL A 44 25.33 -11.65 16.41
CA VAL A 44 26.32 -10.63 16.05
C VAL A 44 26.31 -9.50 17.07
N ASP A 45 27.49 -8.92 17.32
CA ASP A 45 27.59 -7.67 18.08
C ASP A 45 27.55 -6.49 17.09
N PRO A 46 26.52 -5.62 17.14
CA PRO A 46 26.42 -4.45 16.28
C PRO A 46 27.62 -3.50 16.35
N VAL A 47 28.34 -3.47 17.48
CA VAL A 47 29.57 -2.68 17.65
C VAL A 47 30.67 -3.11 16.69
N GLY A 48 30.68 -4.38 16.31
CA GLY A 48 31.63 -4.93 15.33
C GLY A 48 31.56 -4.23 13.97
N TYR A 49 30.35 -3.79 13.54
CA TYR A 49 30.15 -3.12 12.26
C TYR A 49 30.82 -1.73 12.18
N VAL A 50 30.97 -1.04 13.31
CA VAL A 50 31.59 0.29 13.38
C VAL A 50 33.04 0.26 13.90
N THR A 51 33.56 -0.93 14.20
CA THR A 51 34.92 -1.14 14.68
C THR A 51 35.88 -1.28 13.49
N GLY A 52 36.81 -0.34 13.35
CA GLY A 52 37.81 -0.36 12.28
C GLY A 52 39.01 -1.29 12.58
N ARG A 53 39.92 -1.38 11.63
CA ARG A 53 41.19 -2.10 11.79
C ARG A 53 41.96 -1.51 12.98
N GLY A 54 42.26 -2.32 13.97
CA GLY A 54 42.91 -1.91 15.22
C GLY A 54 41.98 -1.68 16.39
N GLY A 55 40.68 -2.10 16.29
CA GLY A 55 39.73 -2.12 17.40
C GLY A 55 39.16 -0.76 17.81
N LYS A 56 39.35 0.29 17.00
CA LYS A 56 38.85 1.62 17.28
C LYS A 56 37.51 1.83 16.58
N ILE A 57 36.50 2.30 17.33
CA ILE A 57 35.26 2.77 16.81
C ILE A 57 35.46 4.16 16.21
N GLY A 58 34.96 4.39 15.00
CA GLY A 58 35.09 5.69 14.35
C GLY A 58 34.29 5.75 13.02
N PRO A 59 34.06 6.95 12.48
CA PRO A 59 33.37 7.14 11.23
C PRO A 59 34.21 6.63 10.05
N ASP A 60 33.53 6.03 9.07
CA ASP A 60 34.08 5.65 7.77
C ASP A 60 32.99 5.88 6.72
N ALA A 61 33.18 6.92 5.91
CA ALA A 61 32.13 7.39 4.99
C ALA A 61 31.69 6.31 3.97
N GLY A 62 32.61 5.47 3.52
CA GLY A 62 32.30 4.39 2.55
C GLY A 62 31.48 3.28 3.20
N ARG A 63 31.94 2.78 4.32
CA ARG A 63 31.26 1.76 5.12
C ARG A 63 29.88 2.26 5.59
N ASP A 64 29.83 3.47 6.14
CA ASP A 64 28.60 4.03 6.72
C ASP A 64 27.54 4.27 5.63
N ALA A 65 27.93 4.67 4.41
CA ALA A 65 27.04 4.78 3.27
C ALA A 65 26.48 3.41 2.83
N GLU A 66 27.33 2.37 2.82
CA GLU A 66 26.90 1.02 2.46
C GLU A 66 25.90 0.44 3.47
N TYR A 67 26.17 0.53 4.77
CA TYR A 67 25.23 0.07 5.80
C TYR A 67 23.92 0.86 5.79
N THR A 68 23.98 2.17 5.51
CA THR A 68 22.75 2.97 5.35
C THR A 68 21.91 2.47 4.18
N ARG A 69 22.54 2.12 3.05
CA ARG A 69 21.85 1.56 1.88
C ARG A 69 21.23 0.19 2.22
N GLU A 70 21.97 -0.70 2.85
CA GLU A 70 21.52 -2.03 3.25
C GLU A 70 20.34 -1.96 4.24
N LEU A 71 20.43 -1.12 5.26
CA LEU A 71 19.33 -0.86 6.19
C LEU A 71 18.09 -0.33 5.45
N GLY A 72 18.28 0.60 4.51
CA GLY A 72 17.20 1.14 3.69
C GLY A 72 16.47 0.04 2.90
N GLU A 73 17.20 -0.93 2.34
CA GLU A 73 16.62 -2.08 1.65
C GLU A 73 15.81 -2.99 2.59
N VAL A 74 16.33 -3.24 3.79
CA VAL A 74 15.65 -4.05 4.82
C VAL A 74 14.35 -3.35 5.25
N ILE A 75 14.39 -2.05 5.52
CA ILE A 75 13.21 -1.25 5.89
C ILE A 75 12.17 -1.27 4.77
N CYS A 76 12.58 -1.06 3.52
CA CYS A 76 11.67 -1.11 2.37
C CYS A 76 10.98 -2.48 2.23
N LYS A 77 11.74 -3.57 2.37
CA LYS A 77 11.20 -4.93 2.36
C LYS A 77 10.21 -5.16 3.50
N SER A 78 10.54 -4.70 4.72
CA SER A 78 9.65 -4.79 5.88
C SER A 78 8.36 -4.01 5.67
N TYR A 79 8.42 -2.79 5.13
CA TYR A 79 7.22 -2.00 4.82
C TYR A 79 6.31 -2.68 3.78
N LEU A 80 6.90 -3.27 2.74
CA LEU A 80 6.14 -4.02 1.74
C LEU A 80 5.46 -5.25 2.37
N ALA A 81 6.21 -6.07 3.10
CA ALA A 81 5.68 -7.27 3.74
C ALA A 81 4.57 -6.96 4.77
N ASN A 82 4.67 -5.82 5.46
CA ASN A 82 3.70 -5.37 6.44
C ASN A 82 2.59 -4.46 5.87
N THR A 83 2.48 -4.35 4.56
CA THR A 83 1.43 -3.55 3.91
C THR A 83 0.06 -4.14 4.21
N VAL A 84 -0.84 -3.30 4.76
CA VAL A 84 -2.23 -3.65 5.01
C VAL A 84 -3.11 -3.11 3.88
N ILE A 85 -3.81 -4.00 3.20
CA ILE A 85 -4.70 -3.66 2.10
C ILE A 85 -6.11 -3.37 2.63
N LEU A 86 -6.63 -2.21 2.28
CA LEU A 86 -7.95 -1.71 2.67
C LEU A 86 -8.93 -1.75 1.48
N PRO A 87 -10.26 -1.68 1.72
CA PRO A 87 -11.26 -1.65 0.66
C PRO A 87 -11.04 -0.52 -0.36
N THR A 88 -10.57 0.66 0.10
CA THR A 88 -10.27 1.82 -0.76
C THR A 88 -9.17 1.51 -1.76
N HIS A 89 -8.13 0.76 -1.37
CA HIS A 89 -7.04 0.38 -2.27
C HIS A 89 -7.54 -0.56 -3.37
N ILE A 90 -8.35 -1.56 -3.01
CA ILE A 90 -8.87 -2.58 -3.92
C ILE A 90 -9.84 -1.96 -4.94
N VAL A 91 -10.80 -1.18 -4.43
CA VAL A 91 -11.81 -0.56 -5.29
C VAL A 91 -11.20 0.50 -6.20
N ALA A 92 -10.23 1.28 -5.69
CA ALA A 92 -9.51 2.25 -6.51
C ALA A 92 -8.69 1.58 -7.62
N ALA A 93 -8.02 0.46 -7.34
CA ALA A 93 -7.26 -0.28 -8.34
C ALA A 93 -8.17 -0.85 -9.43
N ALA A 94 -9.28 -1.46 -9.06
CA ALA A 94 -10.26 -1.96 -10.02
C ALA A 94 -10.87 -0.83 -10.86
N ALA A 95 -11.25 0.29 -10.23
CA ALA A 95 -11.82 1.44 -10.93
C ALA A 95 -10.79 2.13 -11.85
N PHE A 96 -9.53 2.18 -11.47
CA PHE A 96 -8.46 2.72 -12.32
C PHE A 96 -8.17 1.83 -13.52
N GLU A 97 -8.29 0.51 -13.38
CA GLU A 97 -8.23 -0.44 -14.50
C GLU A 97 -9.38 -0.22 -15.47
N GLU A 98 -10.62 -0.05 -14.97
CA GLU A 98 -11.78 0.26 -15.81
C GLU A 98 -11.64 1.62 -16.52
N LEU A 99 -11.08 2.63 -15.88
CA LEU A 99 -10.73 3.90 -16.52
C LEU A 99 -9.77 3.67 -17.70
N ARG A 100 -8.71 2.91 -17.49
CA ARG A 100 -7.72 2.60 -18.54
C ARG A 100 -8.36 1.86 -19.73
N ASN A 101 -9.25 0.94 -19.45
CA ASN A 101 -9.99 0.21 -20.48
C ASN A 101 -10.92 1.13 -21.26
N ALA A 102 -11.60 2.06 -20.59
CA ALA A 102 -12.53 3.00 -21.23
C ALA A 102 -11.81 4.07 -22.08
N VAL A 103 -10.70 4.61 -21.59
CA VAL A 103 -9.90 5.64 -22.28
C VAL A 103 -9.01 5.05 -23.37
N GLY A 104 -8.60 3.78 -23.20
CA GLY A 104 -7.75 3.08 -24.14
C GLY A 104 -6.26 3.44 -24.01
N HIS A 105 -5.56 3.46 -25.16
CA HIS A 105 -4.11 3.69 -25.20
C HIS A 105 -3.72 5.07 -24.67
N GLY A 106 -2.68 5.09 -23.81
CA GLY A 106 -2.14 6.31 -23.24
C GLY A 106 -1.05 6.01 -22.23
N ASP A 107 -0.43 7.06 -21.75
CA ASP A 107 0.45 7.00 -20.59
C ASP A 107 -0.31 7.41 -19.31
N LEU A 108 0.37 7.35 -18.18
CA LEU A 108 -0.20 7.74 -16.89
C LEU A 108 -0.82 9.14 -16.93
N PHE A 109 -0.17 10.09 -17.61
CA PHE A 109 -0.62 11.48 -17.62
C PHE A 109 -1.90 11.68 -18.45
N VAL A 110 -2.11 10.87 -19.49
CA VAL A 110 -3.36 10.86 -20.25
C VAL A 110 -4.51 10.44 -19.33
N TRP A 111 -4.37 9.37 -18.58
CA TRP A 111 -5.42 8.89 -17.66
C TRP A 111 -5.64 9.82 -16.48
N LEU A 112 -4.56 10.40 -15.88
CA LEU A 112 -4.69 11.35 -14.77
C LEU A 112 -5.29 12.70 -15.15
N ARG A 113 -5.22 13.07 -16.44
CA ARG A 113 -5.78 14.33 -16.97
C ARG A 113 -7.11 14.13 -17.67
N HIS A 114 -7.60 12.89 -17.72
CA HIS A 114 -8.87 12.59 -18.36
C HIS A 114 -10.00 13.39 -17.69
N LYS A 115 -10.77 14.13 -18.49
CA LYS A 115 -11.83 15.04 -18.00
C LYS A 115 -13.22 14.58 -18.36
N ASP A 116 -13.33 13.69 -19.35
CA ASP A 116 -14.62 13.18 -19.76
C ASP A 116 -15.14 12.24 -18.66
N GLU A 117 -16.46 12.24 -18.55
CA GLU A 117 -17.10 11.42 -17.54
C GLU A 117 -16.95 9.93 -17.89
N VAL A 118 -16.41 9.16 -16.97
CA VAL A 118 -16.36 7.70 -17.06
C VAL A 118 -17.34 7.12 -16.04
N ALA A 119 -18.38 6.48 -16.55
CA ALA A 119 -19.35 5.74 -15.76
C ALA A 119 -19.06 4.24 -15.90
N ILE A 120 -18.95 3.56 -14.78
CA ILE A 120 -18.70 2.12 -14.71
C ILE A 120 -19.92 1.43 -14.14
N PRO A 121 -20.53 0.49 -14.85
CA PRO A 121 -21.62 -0.30 -14.29
C PRO A 121 -21.17 -0.97 -12.97
N ARG A 122 -21.98 -0.83 -11.93
CA ARG A 122 -21.66 -1.35 -10.60
C ARG A 122 -21.35 -2.85 -10.63
N ALA A 123 -22.08 -3.63 -11.42
CA ALA A 123 -21.84 -5.06 -11.58
C ALA A 123 -20.47 -5.34 -12.23
N GLN A 124 -20.06 -4.54 -13.22
CA GLN A 124 -18.75 -4.66 -13.86
C GLN A 124 -17.64 -4.36 -12.87
N LEU A 125 -17.73 -3.25 -12.11
CA LEU A 125 -16.74 -2.93 -11.09
C LEU A 125 -16.67 -4.01 -10.00
N ALA A 126 -17.81 -4.55 -9.57
CA ALA A 126 -17.85 -5.63 -8.58
C ALA A 126 -17.12 -6.88 -9.08
N ALA A 127 -17.32 -7.25 -10.35
CA ALA A 127 -16.61 -8.38 -10.96
C ALA A 127 -15.07 -8.12 -11.02
N SER A 128 -14.65 -6.89 -11.34
CA SER A 128 -13.24 -6.50 -11.36
C SER A 128 -12.62 -6.51 -9.96
N VAL A 129 -13.35 -6.03 -8.95
CA VAL A 129 -12.96 -6.08 -7.53
C VAL A 129 -12.82 -7.54 -7.08
N GLU A 130 -13.75 -8.42 -7.44
CA GLU A 130 -13.71 -9.84 -7.05
C GLU A 130 -12.50 -10.57 -7.65
N ARG A 131 -12.18 -10.32 -8.92
CA ARG A 131 -10.97 -10.88 -9.55
C ARG A 131 -9.70 -10.43 -8.84
N LEU A 132 -9.60 -9.14 -8.50
CA LEU A 132 -8.46 -8.61 -7.77
C LEU A 132 -8.38 -9.18 -6.35
N LEU A 133 -9.52 -9.31 -5.67
CA LEU A 133 -9.61 -9.88 -4.33
C LEU A 133 -9.13 -11.35 -4.28
N GLY A 134 -9.40 -12.13 -5.33
CA GLY A 134 -8.86 -13.49 -5.47
C GLY A 134 -7.33 -13.50 -5.40
N LYS A 135 -6.67 -12.66 -6.22
CA LYS A 135 -5.19 -12.52 -6.21
C LYS A 135 -4.67 -12.02 -4.86
N LEU A 136 -5.35 -11.07 -4.23
CA LEU A 136 -4.96 -10.54 -2.93
C LEU A 136 -5.05 -11.59 -1.82
N ARG A 137 -6.03 -12.48 -1.88
CA ARG A 137 -6.14 -13.62 -0.94
C ARG A 137 -4.97 -14.60 -1.09
N GLU A 138 -4.53 -14.85 -2.32
CA GLU A 138 -3.35 -15.69 -2.59
C GLU A 138 -2.07 -15.04 -2.04
N GLU A 139 -1.88 -13.74 -2.27
CA GLU A 139 -0.74 -12.98 -1.74
C GLU A 139 -0.74 -12.94 -0.20
N ALA A 140 -1.92 -12.78 0.40
CA ALA A 140 -2.07 -12.79 1.86
C ALA A 140 -1.81 -14.18 2.46
N ALA A 141 -2.29 -15.25 1.80
CA ALA A 141 -2.02 -16.63 2.23
C ALA A 141 -0.53 -16.97 2.14
N ALA A 142 0.20 -16.35 1.21
CA ALA A 142 1.65 -16.48 1.08
C ALA A 142 2.44 -15.54 2.03
N GLY A 143 1.77 -14.75 2.87
CA GLY A 143 2.40 -13.85 3.84
C GLY A 143 3.07 -12.61 3.23
N ARG A 144 2.79 -12.29 1.97
CA ARG A 144 3.41 -11.13 1.29
C ARG A 144 2.68 -9.80 1.53
N ILE A 145 1.43 -9.86 1.93
CA ILE A 145 0.58 -8.71 2.30
C ILE A 145 -0.37 -9.09 3.43
N HIS A 146 -1.05 -8.10 4.00
CA HIS A 146 -2.10 -8.33 5.00
C HIS A 146 -3.41 -7.70 4.53
N LEU A 147 -4.50 -8.44 4.62
CA LEU A 147 -5.83 -7.91 4.38
C LEU A 147 -6.35 -7.24 5.64
N GLY A 148 -6.82 -6.00 5.51
CA GLY A 148 -7.42 -5.27 6.62
C GLY A 148 -8.72 -5.91 7.11
N PRO A 149 -9.13 -5.65 8.37
CA PRO A 149 -10.30 -6.27 8.98
C PRO A 149 -11.59 -6.01 8.19
N ASN A 150 -11.68 -4.86 7.50
CA ASN A 150 -12.82 -4.48 6.68
C ASN A 150 -12.82 -5.11 5.27
N VAL A 151 -11.81 -5.94 4.95
CA VAL A 151 -11.73 -6.71 3.69
C VAL A 151 -12.15 -8.16 3.92
N ALA A 152 -11.81 -8.72 5.08
CA ALA A 152 -12.10 -10.10 5.41
C ALA A 152 -13.63 -10.39 5.34
N GLY A 153 -13.99 -11.48 4.68
CA GLY A 153 -15.39 -11.97 4.60
C GLY A 153 -16.31 -11.15 3.69
N LYS A 154 -15.82 -10.10 3.00
CA LYS A 154 -16.63 -9.34 2.05
C LYS A 154 -16.43 -9.81 0.62
N ASP A 155 -17.50 -9.68 -0.17
CA ASP A 155 -17.51 -9.80 -1.62
C ASP A 155 -17.23 -8.45 -2.29
N GLY A 156 -17.13 -8.44 -3.63
CA GLY A 156 -16.85 -7.24 -4.40
C GLY A 156 -17.86 -6.12 -4.16
N ALA A 157 -19.14 -6.41 -4.04
CA ALA A 157 -20.19 -5.41 -3.77
C ALA A 157 -20.05 -4.81 -2.37
N GLY A 158 -19.80 -5.63 -1.36
CA GLY A 158 -19.58 -5.20 0.01
C GLY A 158 -18.31 -4.34 0.16
N LEU A 159 -17.24 -4.65 -0.60
CA LEU A 159 -16.02 -3.83 -0.64
C LEU A 159 -16.29 -2.46 -1.28
N ILE A 160 -17.05 -2.40 -2.39
CA ILE A 160 -17.43 -1.14 -3.02
C ILE A 160 -18.22 -0.27 -2.04
N ALA A 161 -19.24 -0.83 -1.37
CA ALA A 161 -20.03 -0.08 -0.41
C ALA A 161 -19.18 0.48 0.75
N THR A 162 -18.20 -0.29 1.21
CA THR A 162 -17.28 0.14 2.27
C THR A 162 -16.31 1.22 1.78
N ALA A 163 -15.76 1.07 0.58
CA ALA A 163 -14.83 2.05 0.01
C ALA A 163 -15.51 3.39 -0.27
N LEU A 164 -16.74 3.40 -0.79
CA LEU A 164 -17.48 4.62 -1.05
C LEU A 164 -17.67 5.47 0.21
N ARG A 165 -18.02 4.84 1.35
CA ARG A 165 -18.11 5.55 2.64
C ARG A 165 -16.77 6.13 3.08
N ALA A 166 -15.68 5.35 2.92
CA ALA A 166 -14.35 5.80 3.31
C ALA A 166 -13.84 6.95 2.41
N PHE A 167 -14.04 6.88 1.09
CA PHE A 167 -13.66 7.96 0.18
C PHE A 167 -14.33 9.29 0.52
N SER A 168 -15.62 9.27 0.88
CA SER A 168 -16.35 10.50 1.23
C SER A 168 -15.91 11.13 2.54
N GLY A 169 -15.28 10.36 3.42
CA GLY A 169 -14.86 10.83 4.75
C GLY A 169 -13.52 11.57 4.78
N TYR A 170 -12.58 11.21 3.91
CA TYR A 170 -11.19 11.71 3.99
C TYR A 170 -10.88 12.88 3.06
N HIS A 171 -11.63 13.06 1.98
CA HIS A 171 -11.37 14.09 0.98
C HIS A 171 -12.52 15.07 0.86
N THR A 172 -12.20 16.29 0.46
CA THR A 172 -13.19 17.31 0.08
C THR A 172 -13.75 17.07 -1.33
N GLN A 173 -13.04 16.27 -2.13
CA GLN A 173 -13.44 15.89 -3.48
C GLN A 173 -13.90 14.44 -3.47
N GLU A 174 -14.95 14.18 -4.21
CA GLU A 174 -15.48 12.84 -4.40
C GLU A 174 -14.58 12.04 -5.34
N VAL A 175 -14.32 10.78 -5.03
CA VAL A 175 -13.49 9.88 -5.85
C VAL A 175 -14.36 9.08 -6.81
N LEU A 176 -15.40 8.46 -6.27
CA LEU A 176 -16.42 7.66 -6.96
C LEU A 176 -17.78 8.05 -6.44
N VAL A 177 -18.75 8.29 -7.33
CA VAL A 177 -20.11 8.71 -6.98
C VAL A 177 -21.13 7.75 -7.57
N PRO A 178 -22.05 7.22 -6.77
CA PRO A 178 -23.18 6.45 -7.28
C PRO A 178 -24.11 7.32 -8.16
N ARG A 179 -24.48 6.80 -9.33
CA ARG A 179 -25.49 7.40 -10.22
C ARG A 179 -26.32 6.30 -10.87
N GLY A 180 -27.49 6.03 -10.32
CA GLY A 180 -28.32 4.89 -10.73
C GLY A 180 -27.56 3.57 -10.52
N GLU A 181 -27.47 2.77 -11.57
CA GLU A 181 -26.75 1.50 -11.57
C GLU A 181 -25.24 1.65 -11.82
N ASP A 182 -24.76 2.86 -12.05
CA ASP A 182 -23.37 3.15 -12.35
C ASP A 182 -22.64 3.79 -11.17
N LEU A 183 -21.29 3.72 -11.25
CA LEU A 183 -20.36 4.47 -10.44
C LEU A 183 -19.59 5.41 -11.35
N VAL A 184 -19.67 6.71 -11.08
CA VAL A 184 -19.01 7.74 -11.88
C VAL A 184 -17.68 8.12 -11.25
N LEU A 185 -16.61 8.11 -12.04
CA LEU A 185 -15.29 8.58 -11.64
C LEU A 185 -15.30 10.11 -11.55
N ARG A 186 -14.81 10.66 -10.43
CA ARG A 186 -14.73 12.11 -10.20
C ARG A 186 -13.29 12.61 -10.10
N ASP A 187 -12.42 11.86 -9.45
CA ASP A 187 -11.01 12.25 -9.33
C ASP A 187 -10.09 11.06 -9.64
N THR A 188 -9.52 11.08 -10.85
CA THR A 188 -8.61 10.05 -11.34
C THR A 188 -7.27 10.05 -10.59
N ARG A 189 -6.84 11.20 -10.05
CA ARG A 189 -5.58 11.33 -9.28
C ARG A 189 -5.73 10.69 -7.91
N LEU A 190 -6.88 10.88 -7.24
CA LEU A 190 -7.17 10.20 -5.99
C LEU A 190 -7.32 8.69 -6.18
N LEU A 191 -7.94 8.23 -7.29
CA LEU A 191 -7.94 6.81 -7.62
C LEU A 191 -6.53 6.26 -7.75
N PHE A 192 -5.66 6.96 -8.50
CA PHE A 192 -4.27 6.56 -8.67
C PHE A 192 -3.52 6.56 -7.33
N TYR A 193 -3.74 7.56 -6.49
CA TYR A 193 -3.15 7.62 -5.14
C TYR A 193 -3.48 6.37 -4.31
N TYR A 194 -4.75 5.98 -4.26
CA TYR A 194 -5.16 4.80 -3.50
C TYR A 194 -4.67 3.49 -4.11
N GLN A 195 -4.77 3.33 -5.43
CA GLN A 195 -4.34 2.11 -6.11
C GLN A 195 -2.83 1.88 -6.02
N ASN A 196 -2.04 2.94 -5.89
CA ASN A 196 -0.58 2.87 -5.85
C ASN A 196 -0.06 1.99 -4.69
N ARG A 197 -0.88 1.78 -3.64
CA ARG A 197 -0.55 0.86 -2.57
C ARG A 197 -0.37 -0.59 -3.06
N LEU A 198 -1.02 -0.97 -4.15
CA LEU A 198 -0.95 -2.31 -4.75
C LEU A 198 0.10 -2.42 -5.86
N ALA A 199 0.60 -1.31 -6.38
CA ALA A 199 1.53 -1.28 -7.51
C ALA A 199 2.85 -2.00 -7.18
N ALA A 200 3.41 -1.75 -6.00
CA ALA A 200 4.66 -2.38 -5.55
C ALA A 200 4.58 -3.92 -5.40
N HIS A 201 3.36 -4.47 -5.34
CA HIS A 201 3.10 -5.91 -5.31
C HIS A 201 2.73 -6.48 -6.68
N GLY A 202 2.79 -5.68 -7.75
CA GLY A 202 2.40 -6.10 -9.10
C GLY A 202 0.89 -6.34 -9.27
N LEU A 203 0.06 -5.86 -8.34
CA LEU A 203 -1.39 -6.10 -8.29
C LEU A 203 -2.21 -4.91 -8.81
N ALA A 204 -1.56 -3.83 -9.18
CA ALA A 204 -2.16 -2.66 -9.80
C ALA A 204 -1.19 -2.02 -10.80
N PHE A 205 -1.69 -1.07 -11.57
CA PHE A 205 -0.86 -0.35 -12.55
C PHE A 205 0.28 0.41 -11.84
N ASP A 206 1.52 0.09 -12.21
CA ASP A 206 2.71 0.83 -11.79
C ASP A 206 3.05 1.92 -12.83
N GLY A 207 2.73 3.17 -12.50
CA GLY A 207 3.03 4.31 -13.34
C GLY A 207 4.52 4.62 -13.51
N LEU A 208 5.37 4.00 -12.69
CA LEU A 208 6.82 4.19 -12.67
C LEU A 208 7.57 3.04 -13.34
N ALA A 209 6.92 1.92 -13.61
CA ALA A 209 7.54 0.80 -14.30
C ALA A 209 8.02 1.25 -15.68
N LYS A 210 9.34 1.26 -15.87
CA LYS A 210 9.94 1.47 -17.20
C LYS A 210 9.51 0.31 -18.10
N LYS A 211 8.94 0.66 -19.24
CA LYS A 211 8.73 -0.29 -20.34
C LYS A 211 10.05 -0.86 -20.83
#